data_4e075152590c6e8b8d55ee64d84ab703
#
_entry.id   4e075152590c6e8b8d55ee64d84ab703
#
_cell.length_a   1.000
_cell.length_b   1.000
_cell.length_c   1.000
_cell.angle_alpha   90.00
_cell.angle_beta   90.00
_cell.angle_gamma   90.00
#
_symmetry.space_group_name_H-M   'P 1'
#
loop_
_entity.id
_entity.type
_entity.pdbx_description
1 polymer ?
#
loop_
_entity_poly.entity_id
_entity_poly.type
_entity_poly.pdbx_seq_one_letter_code
_entity_poly.pdbx_strand_id
1 'polypeptide(L)'
;MVVEKNNKVEDYKFKKGNLNFAVVGHVEWINFLKVDQLPKPGVISHSEKCLEYPAGGGSIIAKILSDLTLNQIHFFTSLGNDDYGDKCFKILSNMGIKLHVAWRDKPTRRGFSLIDSQGERAITVIGERLAPTHKDNLEWNILKKMDGIFITASDSEIFKMARSASILCTTPRVGLNTINKSNVLLDGLIGS
;
A
#
# COMPACT_ATOMS: atom_id res chain seq x y z
N MET A 1 -14.55 -9.73 -40.02
CA MET A 1 -15.59 -9.88 -39.01
C MET A 1 -14.93 -9.47 -37.68
N VAL A 2 -15.15 -8.21 -37.32
CA VAL A 2 -14.52 -7.59 -36.11
C VAL A 2 -15.45 -7.91 -34.96
N VAL A 3 -14.95 -8.66 -33.97
CA VAL A 3 -15.67 -8.92 -32.74
C VAL A 3 -15.40 -7.75 -31.79
N GLU A 4 -16.33 -6.80 -31.72
CA GLU A 4 -16.37 -5.80 -30.66
C GLU A 4 -16.60 -6.51 -29.32
N LYS A 5 -15.59 -6.55 -28.48
CA LYS A 5 -15.75 -6.91 -27.07
C LYS A 5 -16.37 -5.71 -26.34
N ASN A 6 -17.69 -5.76 -26.18
CA ASN A 6 -18.39 -4.91 -25.22
C ASN A 6 -17.93 -5.26 -23.80
N ASN A 7 -16.90 -4.58 -23.31
CA ASN A 7 -16.58 -4.54 -21.88
C ASN A 7 -17.57 -3.60 -21.20
N LYS A 8 -18.80 -4.08 -20.94
CA LYS A 8 -19.62 -3.52 -19.88
C LYS A 8 -18.94 -3.92 -18.57
N VAL A 9 -18.15 -3.00 -18.00
CA VAL A 9 -17.88 -3.03 -16.56
C VAL A 9 -19.24 -2.81 -15.92
N GLU A 10 -19.87 -3.88 -15.44
CA GLU A 10 -21.05 -3.76 -14.59
C GLU A 10 -20.63 -2.91 -13.39
N ASP A 11 -21.25 -1.76 -13.21
CA ASP A 11 -21.16 -0.94 -12.02
C ASP A 11 -21.66 -1.79 -10.84
N TYR A 12 -20.75 -2.53 -10.21
CA TYR A 12 -21.00 -3.12 -8.91
C TYR A 12 -21.17 -1.97 -7.92
N LYS A 13 -22.38 -1.46 -7.80
CA LYS A 13 -22.79 -0.61 -6.70
C LYS A 13 -22.74 -1.45 -5.43
N PHE A 14 -21.54 -1.56 -4.84
CA PHE A 14 -21.44 -2.02 -3.46
C PHE A 14 -22.35 -1.11 -2.62
N LYS A 15 -23.33 -1.71 -1.95
CA LYS A 15 -24.03 -1.00 -0.89
C LYS A 15 -22.96 -0.63 0.12
N LYS A 16 -22.58 0.66 0.15
CA LYS A 16 -21.63 1.19 1.08
C LYS A 16 -22.16 0.95 2.48
N GLY A 17 -21.65 -0.09 3.15
CA GLY A 17 -21.97 -0.37 4.55
C GLY A 17 -21.09 0.49 5.46
N ASN A 18 -21.51 0.65 6.70
CA ASN A 18 -20.75 1.32 7.76
C ASN A 18 -19.63 0.41 8.31
N LEU A 19 -18.83 -0.21 7.43
CA LEU A 19 -17.72 -1.07 7.82
C LEU A 19 -16.47 -0.22 8.06
N ASN A 20 -15.73 -0.57 9.11
CA ASN A 20 -14.51 0.08 9.51
C ASN A 20 -13.31 -0.74 9.07
N PHE A 21 -12.39 -0.11 8.32
CA PHE A 21 -11.21 -0.80 7.81
C PHE A 21 -9.93 -0.13 8.28
N ALA A 22 -8.92 -0.96 8.51
CA ALA A 22 -7.56 -0.49 8.71
C ALA A 22 -6.58 -1.17 7.75
N VAL A 23 -5.54 -0.43 7.40
CA VAL A 23 -4.38 -0.95 6.68
C VAL A 23 -3.16 -0.78 7.57
N VAL A 24 -2.30 -1.79 7.61
CA VAL A 24 -0.98 -1.70 8.25
C VAL A 24 0.07 -1.99 7.20
N GLY A 25 0.99 -1.04 6.96
CA GLY A 25 1.94 -1.28 5.89
C GLY A 25 2.88 -0.12 5.60
N HIS A 26 3.64 -0.30 4.54
CA HIS A 26 4.67 0.64 4.10
C HIS A 26 4.16 1.59 3.03
N VAL A 27 4.83 2.74 2.97
CA VAL A 27 4.70 3.76 1.92
C VAL A 27 6.05 3.94 1.25
N GLU A 28 6.04 4.23 -0.03
CA GLU A 28 7.22 4.54 -0.84
C GLU A 28 6.90 5.76 -1.71
N TRP A 29 7.87 6.64 -1.92
CA TRP A 29 7.75 7.72 -2.91
C TRP A 29 8.24 7.22 -4.26
N ILE A 30 7.34 7.09 -5.23
CA ILE A 30 7.66 6.49 -6.53
C ILE A 30 7.52 7.52 -7.65
N ASN A 31 8.53 7.55 -8.51
CA ASN A 31 8.52 8.22 -9.80
C ASN A 31 8.05 7.22 -10.87
N PHE A 32 6.86 7.44 -11.41
CA PHE A 32 6.30 6.64 -12.50
C PHE A 32 6.67 7.30 -13.82
N LEU A 33 7.43 6.59 -14.64
CA LEU A 33 7.97 7.06 -15.91
C LEU A 33 7.36 6.24 -17.05
N LYS A 34 6.64 6.89 -17.95
CA LYS A 34 6.16 6.24 -19.17
C LYS A 34 7.26 6.26 -20.22
N VAL A 35 7.68 5.11 -20.71
CA VAL A 35 8.73 4.93 -21.72
C VAL A 35 8.17 4.14 -22.91
N ASP A 36 8.77 4.28 -24.08
CA ASP A 36 8.37 3.50 -25.25
C ASP A 36 8.74 2.03 -25.09
N GLN A 37 9.94 1.79 -24.59
CA GLN A 37 10.47 0.46 -24.28
C GLN A 37 11.25 0.51 -22.97
N LEU A 38 11.22 -0.59 -22.21
CA LEU A 38 12.09 -0.71 -21.03
C LEU A 38 13.56 -0.58 -21.43
N PRO A 39 14.38 0.19 -20.66
CA PRO A 39 15.77 0.44 -20.99
C PRO A 39 16.58 -0.85 -21.13
N LYS A 40 17.38 -0.92 -22.18
CA LYS A 40 18.39 -1.96 -22.38
C LYS A 40 19.78 -1.43 -22.01
N PRO A 41 20.75 -2.27 -21.63
CA PRO A 41 22.10 -1.85 -21.36
C PRO A 41 22.69 -1.04 -22.52
N GLY A 42 23.31 0.12 -22.19
CA GLY A 42 23.95 1.00 -23.19
C GLY A 42 22.99 1.89 -24.01
N VAL A 43 21.67 1.82 -23.75
CA VAL A 43 20.66 2.63 -24.47
C VAL A 43 20.12 3.73 -23.56
N ILE A 44 19.98 4.95 -24.09
CA ILE A 44 19.29 6.05 -23.42
C ILE A 44 17.81 5.94 -23.74
N SER A 45 16.99 5.85 -22.72
CA SER A 45 15.53 5.86 -22.85
C SER A 45 14.99 7.21 -22.39
N HIS A 46 14.02 7.74 -23.11
CA HIS A 46 13.36 8.99 -22.80
C HIS A 46 11.97 8.74 -22.25
N SER A 47 11.57 9.56 -21.27
CA SER A 47 10.21 9.55 -20.73
C SER A 47 9.55 10.89 -20.98
N GLU A 48 8.37 10.86 -21.61
CA GLU A 48 7.58 12.07 -21.86
C GLU A 48 6.83 12.56 -20.63
N LYS A 49 6.56 11.66 -19.69
CA LYS A 49 5.79 11.97 -18.47
C LYS A 49 6.41 11.30 -17.25
N CYS A 50 6.53 12.09 -16.19
CA CYS A 50 6.86 11.61 -14.87
C CYS A 50 5.73 11.97 -13.92
N LEU A 51 5.17 10.98 -13.25
CA LEU A 51 4.21 11.15 -12.16
C LEU A 51 4.89 10.73 -10.86
N GLU A 52 4.95 11.63 -9.89
CA GLU A 52 5.47 11.34 -8.56
C GLU A 52 4.33 11.16 -7.58
N TYR A 53 4.33 10.05 -6.84
CA TYR A 53 3.19 9.73 -5.99
C TYR A 53 3.55 8.77 -4.84
N PRO A 54 2.83 8.88 -3.69
CA PRO A 54 2.91 7.87 -2.64
C PRO A 54 2.42 6.51 -3.15
N ALA A 55 3.29 5.52 -3.11
CA ALA A 55 2.99 4.16 -3.49
C ALA A 55 3.47 3.19 -2.39
N GLY A 56 3.70 1.92 -2.75
CA GLY A 56 3.92 0.86 -1.78
C GLY A 56 2.58 0.17 -1.43
N GLY A 57 2.66 -1.08 -0.99
CA GLY A 57 1.46 -1.90 -0.80
C GLY A 57 0.45 -1.30 0.18
N GLY A 58 0.93 -0.66 1.25
CA GLY A 58 0.07 -0.05 2.27
C GLY A 58 -0.75 1.11 1.72
N SER A 59 -0.10 2.08 1.08
CA SER A 59 -0.78 3.27 0.57
C SER A 59 -1.75 2.95 -0.57
N ILE A 60 -1.40 2.01 -1.44
CA ILE A 60 -2.27 1.59 -2.55
C ILE A 60 -3.55 0.95 -2.00
N ILE A 61 -3.44 0.01 -1.06
CA ILE A 61 -4.62 -0.62 -0.46
C ILE A 61 -5.46 0.40 0.33
N ALA A 62 -4.82 1.29 1.09
CA ALA A 62 -5.54 2.33 1.84
C ALA A 62 -6.32 3.25 0.89
N LYS A 63 -5.72 3.65 -0.24
CA LYS A 63 -6.39 4.45 -1.27
C LYS A 63 -7.58 3.70 -1.89
N ILE A 64 -7.40 2.45 -2.30
CA ILE A 64 -8.47 1.63 -2.89
C ILE A 64 -9.64 1.50 -1.90
N LEU A 65 -9.35 1.17 -0.64
CA LEU A 65 -10.39 1.06 0.37
C LEU A 65 -11.10 2.40 0.62
N SER A 66 -10.38 3.53 0.60
CA SER A 66 -11.00 4.86 0.74
C SER A 66 -11.95 5.20 -0.40
N ASP A 67 -11.70 4.69 -1.60
CA ASP A 67 -12.60 4.87 -2.76
C ASP A 67 -13.84 3.97 -2.70
N LEU A 68 -13.70 2.80 -2.08
CA LEU A 68 -14.76 1.78 -2.01
C LEU A 68 -15.67 1.91 -0.78
N THR A 69 -15.29 2.68 0.24
CA THR A 69 -16.04 2.81 1.49
C THR A 69 -16.44 4.26 1.77
N LEU A 70 -17.48 4.43 2.59
CA LEU A 70 -17.89 5.76 3.08
C LEU A 70 -17.14 6.17 4.34
N ASN A 71 -16.62 5.17 5.07
CA ASN A 71 -15.95 5.39 6.34
C ASN A 71 -14.49 5.77 6.12
N GLN A 72 -13.96 6.54 7.05
CA GLN A 72 -12.56 6.92 7.04
C GLN A 72 -11.68 5.68 7.26
N ILE A 73 -10.72 5.46 6.37
CA ILE A 73 -9.74 4.38 6.51
C ILE A 73 -8.65 4.78 7.51
N HIS A 74 -8.36 3.88 8.45
CA HIS A 74 -7.20 4.02 9.34
C HIS A 74 -5.98 3.37 8.69
N PHE A 75 -4.91 4.14 8.50
CA PHE A 75 -3.69 3.61 7.91
C PHE A 75 -2.50 3.80 8.86
N PHE A 76 -1.97 2.67 9.35
CA PHE A 76 -0.79 2.60 10.20
C PHE A 76 0.45 2.37 9.35
N THR A 77 1.40 3.29 9.41
CA THR A 77 2.59 3.25 8.56
C THR A 77 3.81 3.82 9.25
N SER A 78 4.96 3.70 8.60
CA SER A 78 6.18 4.43 8.97
C SER A 78 6.66 5.25 7.79
N LEU A 79 7.10 6.47 8.06
CA LEU A 79 7.69 7.41 7.11
C LEU A 79 9.03 7.90 7.64
N GLY A 80 9.93 8.27 6.75
CA GLY A 80 11.14 8.99 7.11
C GLY A 80 10.82 10.41 7.53
N ASN A 81 11.62 10.95 8.44
CA ASN A 81 11.56 12.36 8.83
C ASN A 81 12.31 13.19 7.77
N ASP A 82 11.78 13.22 6.55
CA ASP A 82 12.33 13.88 5.38
C ASP A 82 11.21 14.45 4.47
N ASP A 83 11.61 15.24 3.46
CA ASP A 83 10.67 15.89 2.53
C ASP A 83 9.74 14.91 1.82
N TYR A 84 10.19 13.68 1.55
CA TYR A 84 9.35 12.66 0.90
C TYR A 84 8.33 12.06 1.86
N GLY A 85 8.72 11.90 3.13
CA GLY A 85 7.79 11.51 4.20
C GLY A 85 6.69 12.54 4.38
N ASP A 86 7.05 13.83 4.43
CA ASP A 86 6.10 14.94 4.55
C ASP A 86 5.16 15.02 3.33
N LYS A 87 5.69 14.86 2.11
CA LYS A 87 4.88 14.79 0.88
C LYS A 87 3.90 13.62 0.93
N CYS A 88 4.36 12.41 1.32
CA CYS A 88 3.51 11.24 1.47
C CYS A 88 2.40 11.50 2.49
N PHE A 89 2.74 12.01 3.67
CA PHE A 89 1.79 12.32 4.72
C PHE A 89 0.70 13.29 4.22
N LYS A 90 1.12 14.40 3.61
CA LYS A 90 0.20 15.44 3.10
C LYS A 90 -0.76 14.90 2.04
N ILE A 91 -0.24 14.15 1.06
CA ILE A 91 -1.07 13.62 -0.03
C ILE A 91 -2.07 12.61 0.50
N LEU A 92 -1.63 11.64 1.30
CA LEU A 92 -2.50 10.60 1.84
C LEU A 92 -3.56 11.16 2.81
N SER A 93 -3.20 12.14 3.64
CA SER A 93 -4.17 12.83 4.51
C SER A 93 -5.25 13.55 3.70
N ASN A 94 -4.88 14.18 2.58
CA ASN A 94 -5.83 14.88 1.70
C ASN A 94 -6.81 13.94 0.98
N MET A 95 -6.54 12.63 0.98
CA MET A 95 -7.47 11.60 0.47
C MET A 95 -8.52 11.15 1.50
N GLY A 96 -8.58 11.78 2.67
CA GLY A 96 -9.49 11.40 3.74
C GLY A 96 -9.02 10.16 4.52
N ILE A 97 -7.76 9.72 4.34
CA ILE A 97 -7.17 8.61 5.08
C ILE A 97 -6.68 9.13 6.44
N LYS A 98 -7.07 8.48 7.53
CA LYS A 98 -6.57 8.77 8.87
C LYS A 98 -5.25 8.06 9.09
N LEU A 99 -4.16 8.83 9.03
CA LEU A 99 -2.80 8.31 9.17
C LEU A 99 -2.39 8.19 10.62
N HIS A 100 -1.78 7.06 10.96
CA HIS A 100 -1.06 6.78 12.20
C HIS A 100 0.40 6.50 11.83
N VAL A 101 1.26 7.51 11.99
CA VAL A 101 2.63 7.47 11.45
C VAL A 101 3.67 7.31 12.54
N ALA A 102 4.50 6.29 12.43
CA ALA A 102 5.74 6.15 13.16
C ALA A 102 6.88 6.78 12.35
N TRP A 103 7.29 7.97 12.73
CA TRP A 103 8.39 8.68 12.08
C TRP A 103 9.74 8.03 12.39
N ARG A 104 10.62 7.96 11.38
CA ARG A 104 11.93 7.31 11.47
C ARG A 104 13.05 8.28 11.13
N ASP A 105 14.19 8.16 11.81
CA ASP A 105 15.45 8.86 11.46
C ASP A 105 16.16 8.18 10.27
N LYS A 106 15.39 7.59 9.37
CA LYS A 106 15.84 6.94 8.14
C LYS A 106 15.08 7.55 6.98
N PRO A 107 15.69 7.66 5.79
CA PRO A 107 15.02 8.27 4.65
C PRO A 107 13.80 7.44 4.21
N THR A 108 12.75 8.13 3.80
CA THR A 108 11.62 7.51 3.13
C THR A 108 12.09 6.76 1.89
N ARG A 109 11.68 5.49 1.74
CA ARG A 109 12.01 4.69 0.58
C ARG A 109 11.47 5.32 -0.68
N ARG A 110 12.31 5.39 -1.71
CA ARG A 110 11.96 5.93 -3.02
C ARG A 110 12.10 4.88 -4.09
N GLY A 111 11.54 5.13 -5.25
CA GLY A 111 11.76 4.26 -6.38
C GLY A 111 11.39 4.90 -7.71
N PHE A 112 11.78 4.20 -8.75
CA PHE A 112 11.46 4.51 -10.13
C PHE A 112 10.74 3.30 -10.73
N SER A 113 9.58 3.54 -11.30
CA SER A 113 8.80 2.54 -12.04
C SER A 113 8.72 2.97 -13.49
N LEU A 114 9.45 2.30 -14.35
CA LEU A 114 9.39 2.51 -15.78
C LEU A 114 8.30 1.60 -16.34
N ILE A 115 7.39 2.15 -17.11
CA ILE A 115 6.24 1.44 -17.67
C ILE A 115 6.25 1.65 -19.17
N ASP A 116 6.33 0.58 -19.95
CA ASP A 116 6.34 0.66 -21.40
C ASP A 116 4.93 0.70 -22.03
N SER A 117 4.88 0.78 -23.36
CA SER A 117 3.63 0.84 -24.11
C SER A 117 2.78 -0.43 -24.01
N GLN A 118 3.35 -1.56 -23.60
CA GLN A 118 2.67 -2.83 -23.40
C GLN A 118 2.18 -3.04 -21.96
N GLY A 119 2.54 -2.12 -21.06
CA GLY A 119 2.23 -2.21 -19.63
C GLY A 119 3.23 -3.02 -18.83
N GLU A 120 4.32 -3.50 -19.46
CA GLU A 120 5.43 -4.11 -18.74
C GLU A 120 6.19 -3.06 -17.93
N ARG A 121 6.74 -3.47 -16.81
CA ARG A 121 7.41 -2.53 -15.89
C ARG A 121 8.70 -3.06 -15.31
N ALA A 122 9.66 -2.15 -15.21
CA ALA A 122 10.87 -2.33 -14.42
C ALA A 122 10.86 -1.37 -13.24
N ILE A 123 11.17 -1.90 -12.05
CA ILE A 123 11.13 -1.10 -10.81
C ILE A 123 12.50 -1.16 -10.15
N THR A 124 13.05 0.01 -9.82
CA THR A 124 14.24 0.15 -8.99
C THR A 124 13.88 0.92 -7.74
N VAL A 125 14.32 0.45 -6.58
CA VAL A 125 14.04 1.10 -5.29
C VAL A 125 15.33 1.54 -4.59
N ILE A 126 15.24 2.62 -3.83
CA ILE A 126 16.33 3.23 -3.09
C ILE A 126 15.92 3.28 -1.61
N GLY A 127 16.76 2.74 -0.75
CA GLY A 127 16.53 2.68 0.68
C GLY A 127 15.78 1.43 1.14
N GLU A 128 15.71 1.27 2.44
CA GLU A 128 15.02 0.13 3.05
C GLU A 128 13.51 0.40 3.20
N ARG A 129 12.75 -0.68 3.28
CA ARG A 129 11.32 -0.58 3.53
C ARG A 129 11.09 -0.21 4.99
N LEU A 130 10.49 0.96 5.22
CA LEU A 130 10.05 1.36 6.55
C LEU A 130 8.69 0.70 6.83
N ALA A 131 8.58 0.04 7.97
CA ALA A 131 7.34 -0.61 8.39
C ALA A 131 7.02 -0.26 9.84
N PRO A 132 5.74 -0.10 10.21
CA PRO A 132 5.34 0.07 11.59
C PRO A 132 5.48 -1.26 12.34
N THR A 133 5.80 -1.18 13.61
CA THR A 133 5.95 -2.33 14.52
C THR A 133 5.10 -2.14 15.77
N HIS A 134 4.82 -3.23 16.49
CA HIS A 134 4.05 -3.19 17.74
C HIS A 134 4.69 -2.29 18.81
N LYS A 135 5.99 -1.98 18.69
CA LYS A 135 6.74 -1.13 19.64
C LYS A 135 6.56 0.37 19.39
N ASP A 136 6.00 0.73 18.24
CA ASP A 136 5.76 2.12 17.93
C ASP A 136 4.62 2.67 18.79
N ASN A 137 4.78 3.88 19.27
CA ASN A 137 3.76 4.58 20.05
C ASN A 137 2.62 5.08 19.14
N LEU A 138 1.82 4.13 18.66
CA LEU A 138 0.64 4.39 17.83
C LEU A 138 -0.63 3.91 18.54
N GLU A 139 -1.78 4.37 18.10
CA GLU A 139 -3.09 4.02 18.67
C GLU A 139 -3.55 2.61 18.26
N TRP A 140 -2.74 1.57 18.54
CA TRP A 140 -2.98 0.19 18.13
C TRP A 140 -4.32 -0.39 18.60
N ASN A 141 -4.90 0.14 19.69
CA ASN A 141 -6.21 -0.28 20.18
C ASN A 141 -7.36 -0.03 19.16
N ILE A 142 -7.15 0.83 18.19
CA ILE A 142 -8.10 1.07 17.10
C ILE A 142 -8.32 -0.22 16.28
N LEU A 143 -7.29 -1.07 16.11
CA LEU A 143 -7.40 -2.32 15.38
C LEU A 143 -8.50 -3.25 15.92
N LYS A 144 -8.77 -3.18 17.23
CA LYS A 144 -9.83 -3.98 17.88
C LYS A 144 -11.25 -3.59 17.46
N LYS A 145 -11.42 -2.44 16.84
CA LYS A 145 -12.72 -1.89 16.42
C LYS A 145 -12.94 -2.01 14.90
N MET A 146 -12.03 -2.65 14.21
CA MET A 146 -12.08 -2.79 12.74
C MET A 146 -12.82 -4.06 12.36
N ASP A 147 -13.65 -3.95 11.33
CA ASP A 147 -14.31 -5.08 10.70
C ASP A 147 -13.34 -5.84 9.80
N GLY A 148 -12.47 -5.13 9.08
CA GLY A 148 -11.44 -5.71 8.22
C GLY A 148 -10.09 -5.02 8.36
N ILE A 149 -9.02 -5.82 8.32
CA ILE A 149 -7.63 -5.33 8.38
C ILE A 149 -6.82 -5.98 7.26
N PHE A 150 -6.05 -5.15 6.54
CA PHE A 150 -5.09 -5.62 5.54
C PHE A 150 -3.68 -5.24 5.96
N ILE A 151 -2.77 -6.22 6.06
CA ILE A 151 -1.37 -6.01 6.46
C ILE A 151 -0.46 -6.22 5.25
N THR A 152 0.34 -5.21 4.88
CA THR A 152 1.31 -5.30 3.79
C THR A 152 2.76 -5.30 4.26
N ALA A 153 3.02 -4.78 5.45
CA ALA A 153 4.34 -4.80 6.09
C ALA A 153 4.18 -4.49 7.59
N SER A 154 4.65 -5.38 8.45
CA SER A 154 4.71 -5.21 9.90
C SER A 154 5.46 -6.38 10.54
N ASP A 155 5.53 -6.42 11.88
CA ASP A 155 6.00 -7.57 12.65
C ASP A 155 4.87 -8.56 13.02
N SER A 156 5.25 -9.70 13.58
CA SER A 156 4.30 -10.76 13.95
C SER A 156 3.32 -10.39 15.06
N GLU A 157 3.68 -9.46 15.94
CA GLU A 157 2.82 -9.05 17.08
C GLU A 157 1.61 -8.24 16.59
N ILE A 158 1.79 -7.44 15.53
CA ILE A 158 0.68 -6.71 14.91
C ILE A 158 -0.38 -7.66 14.35
N PHE A 159 0.01 -8.82 13.79
CA PHE A 159 -0.95 -9.83 13.33
C PHE A 159 -1.82 -10.35 14.48
N LYS A 160 -1.22 -10.59 15.65
CA LYS A 160 -1.97 -11.01 16.85
C LYS A 160 -2.96 -9.94 17.30
N MET A 161 -2.54 -8.67 17.30
CA MET A 161 -3.40 -7.54 17.64
C MET A 161 -4.54 -7.35 16.63
N ALA A 162 -4.26 -7.58 15.35
CA ALA A 162 -5.21 -7.43 14.25
C ALA A 162 -6.23 -8.58 14.16
N ARG A 163 -5.98 -9.74 14.79
CA ARG A 163 -6.88 -10.91 14.67
C ARG A 163 -8.26 -10.70 15.28
N SER A 164 -8.46 -9.68 16.05
CA SER A 164 -9.79 -9.31 16.56
C SER A 164 -10.75 -8.86 15.45
N ALA A 165 -10.25 -8.45 14.28
CA ALA A 165 -11.08 -8.11 13.13
C ALA A 165 -11.80 -9.35 12.56
N SER A 166 -12.99 -9.14 11.99
CA SER A 166 -13.76 -10.22 11.33
C SER A 166 -13.03 -10.77 10.11
N ILE A 167 -12.32 -9.90 9.38
CA ILE A 167 -11.51 -10.25 8.21
C ILE A 167 -10.09 -9.74 8.39
N LEU A 168 -9.12 -10.65 8.37
CA LEU A 168 -7.70 -10.34 8.39
C LEU A 168 -7.02 -10.89 7.14
N CYS A 169 -6.57 -9.98 6.28
CA CYS A 169 -5.87 -10.33 5.05
C CYS A 169 -4.43 -9.80 5.05
N THR A 170 -3.58 -10.48 4.30
CA THR A 170 -2.19 -10.05 4.08
C THR A 170 -1.69 -10.44 2.69
N THR A 171 -0.46 -10.08 2.38
CA THR A 171 0.27 -10.45 1.18
C THR A 171 1.50 -11.29 1.52
N PRO A 172 1.91 -12.26 0.68
CA PRO A 172 3.16 -13.02 0.89
C PRO A 172 4.41 -12.13 1.02
N ARG A 173 4.36 -10.90 0.51
CA ARG A 173 5.45 -9.91 0.58
C ARG A 173 5.76 -9.41 1.99
N VAL A 174 4.88 -9.64 2.97
CA VAL A 174 5.20 -9.44 4.40
C VAL A 174 6.33 -10.36 4.86
N GLY A 175 6.46 -11.52 4.20
CA GLY A 175 7.40 -12.57 4.54
C GLY A 175 6.72 -13.72 5.29
N LEU A 176 6.83 -14.93 4.75
CA LEU A 176 6.23 -16.12 5.34
C LEU A 176 6.69 -16.37 6.78
N ASN A 177 7.94 -16.04 7.10
CA ASN A 177 8.45 -16.11 8.47
C ASN A 177 7.66 -15.25 9.46
N THR A 178 7.28 -14.03 9.07
CA THR A 178 6.51 -13.12 9.91
C THR A 178 5.10 -13.68 10.13
N ILE A 179 4.47 -14.18 9.06
CA ILE A 179 3.15 -14.80 9.12
C ILE A 179 3.19 -16.02 10.05
N ASN A 180 4.13 -16.94 9.83
CA ASN A 180 4.25 -18.16 10.64
C ASN A 180 4.54 -17.86 12.12
N LYS A 181 5.43 -16.90 12.41
CA LYS A 181 5.72 -16.47 13.79
C LYS A 181 4.52 -15.85 14.49
N SER A 182 3.58 -15.26 13.76
CA SER A 182 2.37 -14.70 14.37
C SER A 182 1.47 -15.78 14.96
N ASN A 183 1.51 -16.99 14.40
CA ASN A 183 0.62 -18.10 14.73
C ASN A 183 -0.88 -17.74 14.66
N VAL A 184 -1.23 -16.90 13.68
CA VAL A 184 -2.58 -16.37 13.48
C VAL A 184 -3.18 -16.95 12.21
N LEU A 185 -4.43 -17.40 12.27
CA LEU A 185 -5.17 -17.78 11.08
C LEU A 185 -5.60 -16.53 10.31
N LEU A 186 -5.31 -16.54 9.02
CA LEU A 186 -5.66 -15.48 8.08
C LEU A 186 -6.94 -15.88 7.33
N ASP A 187 -7.77 -14.89 7.02
CA ASP A 187 -8.94 -15.07 6.17
C ASP A 187 -8.58 -14.94 4.68
N GLY A 188 -7.48 -14.25 4.37
CA GLY A 188 -6.98 -14.13 3.01
C GLY A 188 -5.46 -13.90 2.93
N LEU A 189 -4.83 -14.58 1.97
CA LEU A 189 -3.45 -14.36 1.55
C LEU A 189 -3.48 -13.97 0.08
N ILE A 190 -3.26 -12.69 -0.22
CA ILE A 190 -3.46 -12.09 -1.53
C ILE A 190 -2.13 -11.68 -2.13
N GLY A 191 -1.83 -12.19 -3.31
CA GLY A 191 -0.58 -11.91 -4.00
C GLY A 191 -0.58 -12.42 -5.44
N SER A 192 0.42 -12.01 -6.18
CA SER A 192 0.71 -12.43 -7.55
C SER A 192 2.11 -12.99 -7.65
#